data_67c1c87d912b66e9a339e6d540e7374c
#
_entry.id   67c1c87d912b66e9a339e6d540e7374c
#
_cell.length_a   1.000
_cell.length_b   1.000
_cell.length_c   1.000
_cell.angle_alpha   90.00
_cell.angle_beta   90.00
_cell.angle_gamma   90.00
#
_symmetry.space_group_name_H-M   'P 1'
#
loop_
_entity.id
_entity.type
_entity.pdbx_description
1 polymer ?
#
loop_
_entity_poly.entity_id
_entity_poly.type
_entity_poly.pdbx_seq_one_letter_code
_entity_poly.pdbx_strand_id
1 'polypeptide(L)'
;MSTVATMPFGRTGHASSRAIFGAAALGSMSQQRADEVLALLLRYRINHIDTAASYGDAELRLAPWLATHRSECFLATKTGERSGPAARAELERSLQRMGVDHVDLIQLHNLVEPDEWDTAFAPGGAVEALAAARDEGLVRFIGVTGHGLRIAAMHSRSLAAFPFDSVLLPYSHVLMQIAQYRADVDSLLATCAAQGVAVQTIKSIARRRWAPDAARRFSWYEPLTDPDAVVHAVHWVLADGRVFLNTTSDARLLPLVLQAAADFDGTRPADAQMDADELAHGVRPIFDGGELERI
;
A
#
# COMPACT_ATOMS: atom_id res chain seq x y z
N MET A 1 20.03 17.55 -0.33
CA MET A 1 18.82 16.99 -0.93
C MET A 1 17.94 16.55 0.21
N SER A 2 16.65 16.93 0.19
CA SER A 2 15.68 16.48 1.18
C SER A 2 15.47 14.96 1.04
N THR A 3 15.30 14.27 2.16
CA THR A 3 15.02 12.83 2.20
C THR A 3 13.72 12.60 2.94
N VAL A 4 13.02 11.52 2.60
CA VAL A 4 11.78 11.17 3.29
C VAL A 4 12.07 10.77 4.73
N ALA A 5 11.33 11.34 5.67
CA ALA A 5 11.44 11.00 7.09
C ALA A 5 11.04 9.54 7.35
N THR A 6 11.57 8.95 8.42
CA THR A 6 11.24 7.59 8.85
C THR A 6 10.37 7.59 10.10
N MET A 7 9.62 6.50 10.31
CA MET A 7 8.78 6.27 11.48
C MET A 7 8.79 4.76 11.82
N PRO A 8 8.66 4.35 13.10
CA PRO A 8 8.52 2.94 13.44
C PRO A 8 7.35 2.27 12.69
N PHE A 9 7.61 1.16 12.02
CA PHE A 9 6.58 0.39 11.31
C PHE A 9 5.89 -0.57 12.27
N GLY A 10 4.97 -0.01 13.05
CA GLY A 10 4.29 -0.76 14.11
C GLY A 10 5.28 -1.39 15.08
N ARG A 11 4.99 -2.64 15.48
CA ARG A 11 5.83 -3.44 16.40
C ARG A 11 6.93 -4.24 15.71
N THR A 12 7.16 -4.03 14.41
CA THR A 12 8.13 -4.82 13.63
C THR A 12 9.60 -4.54 13.95
N GLY A 13 9.88 -3.45 14.66
CA GLY A 13 11.24 -2.99 14.93
C GLY A 13 11.92 -2.30 13.74
N HIS A 14 11.26 -2.20 12.58
CA HIS A 14 11.77 -1.48 11.42
C HIS A 14 11.37 0.00 11.46
N ALA A 15 12.32 0.89 11.17
CA ALA A 15 12.07 2.32 10.94
C ALA A 15 11.85 2.54 9.44
N SER A 16 10.61 2.52 9.00
CA SER A 16 10.22 2.65 7.59
C SER A 16 10.18 4.11 7.15
N SER A 17 10.60 4.40 5.93
CA SER A 17 10.31 5.68 5.27
C SER A 17 8.79 5.91 5.25
N ARG A 18 8.37 7.13 5.55
CA ARG A 18 6.94 7.49 5.61
C ARG A 18 6.23 7.41 4.26
N ALA A 19 6.97 7.52 3.16
CA ALA A 19 6.54 7.08 1.85
C ALA A 19 7.09 5.68 1.57
N ILE A 20 6.22 4.74 1.25
CA ILE A 20 6.53 3.35 0.88
C ILE A 20 6.42 3.24 -0.64
N PHE A 21 7.40 2.60 -1.28
CA PHE A 21 7.35 2.43 -2.73
C PHE A 21 6.35 1.35 -3.13
N GLY A 22 5.26 1.77 -3.79
CA GLY A 22 4.28 0.87 -4.42
C GLY A 22 4.81 0.32 -5.74
N ALA A 23 5.38 -0.88 -5.72
CA ALA A 23 6.07 -1.47 -6.88
C ALA A 23 5.14 -1.92 -8.02
N ALA A 24 3.81 -1.80 -7.89
CA ALA A 24 2.88 -1.95 -9.01
C ALA A 24 3.28 -1.04 -10.20
N ALA A 25 3.95 0.07 -9.94
CA ALA A 25 4.53 0.95 -10.94
C ALA A 25 5.48 0.24 -11.92
N LEU A 26 6.13 -0.85 -11.50
CA LEU A 26 7.10 -1.61 -12.31
C LEU A 26 6.46 -2.69 -13.19
N GLY A 27 5.20 -3.03 -12.96
CA GLY A 27 4.56 -4.26 -13.45
C GLY A 27 4.57 -4.47 -14.97
N SER A 28 4.60 -3.38 -15.74
CA SER A 28 4.60 -3.42 -17.22
C SER A 28 5.82 -2.75 -17.86
N MET A 29 6.85 -2.43 -17.07
CA MET A 29 8.06 -1.73 -17.54
C MET A 29 9.09 -2.68 -18.13
N SER A 30 9.98 -2.15 -19.01
CA SER A 30 11.27 -2.77 -19.29
C SER A 30 12.19 -2.72 -18.05
N GLN A 31 13.19 -3.58 -17.98
CA GLN A 31 14.16 -3.55 -16.88
C GLN A 31 14.88 -2.19 -16.80
N GLN A 32 15.36 -1.68 -17.93
CA GLN A 32 16.03 -0.38 -17.96
C GLN A 32 15.18 0.74 -17.33
N ARG A 33 13.88 0.76 -17.66
CA ARG A 33 12.97 1.77 -17.08
C ARG A 33 12.73 1.53 -15.59
N ALA A 34 12.65 0.29 -15.16
CA ALA A 34 12.53 -0.06 -13.74
C ALA A 34 13.79 0.37 -12.96
N ASP A 35 14.99 0.18 -13.51
CA ASP A 35 16.24 0.60 -12.88
C ASP A 35 16.30 2.12 -12.68
N GLU A 36 15.82 2.90 -13.67
CA GLU A 36 15.69 4.37 -13.54
C GLU A 36 14.74 4.77 -12.40
N VAL A 37 13.62 4.05 -12.24
CA VAL A 37 12.65 4.26 -11.17
C VAL A 37 13.25 3.89 -9.81
N LEU A 38 13.93 2.74 -9.72
CA LEU A 38 14.53 2.25 -8.49
C LEU A 38 15.68 3.15 -8.00
N ALA A 39 16.41 3.82 -8.92
CA ALA A 39 17.42 4.81 -8.55
C ALA A 39 16.86 5.99 -7.74
N LEU A 40 15.55 6.33 -7.91
CA LEU A 40 14.91 7.36 -7.10
C LEU A 40 14.78 6.94 -5.63
N LEU A 41 14.60 5.64 -5.35
CA LEU A 41 14.45 5.14 -3.99
C LEU A 41 15.72 5.45 -3.17
N LEU A 42 16.89 5.21 -3.75
CA LEU A 42 18.17 5.52 -3.12
C LEU A 42 18.33 7.03 -2.89
N ARG A 43 17.94 7.85 -3.87
CA ARG A 43 18.01 9.32 -3.79
C ARG A 43 17.18 9.87 -2.64
N TYR A 44 15.96 9.37 -2.44
CA TYR A 44 15.03 9.83 -1.40
C TYR A 44 15.10 9.00 -0.10
N ARG A 45 16.01 8.00 -0.04
CA ARG A 45 16.20 7.07 1.08
C ARG A 45 14.91 6.30 1.41
N ILE A 46 14.20 5.85 0.38
CA ILE A 46 13.08 4.95 0.55
C ILE A 46 13.62 3.56 0.89
N ASN A 47 13.26 3.06 2.05
CA ASN A 47 13.74 1.77 2.57
C ASN A 47 12.61 0.75 2.77
N HIS A 48 11.44 0.97 2.18
CA HIS A 48 10.31 0.04 2.21
C HIS A 48 9.71 -0.09 0.82
N ILE A 49 9.63 -1.33 0.33
CA ILE A 49 9.10 -1.68 -0.98
C ILE A 49 7.90 -2.59 -0.77
N ASP A 50 6.77 -2.24 -1.37
CA ASP A 50 5.52 -2.99 -1.33
C ASP A 50 5.14 -3.47 -2.73
N THR A 51 5.35 -4.75 -3.03
CA THR A 51 4.98 -5.42 -4.28
C THR A 51 3.80 -6.39 -4.09
N ALA A 52 3.47 -7.19 -5.10
CA ALA A 52 2.51 -8.28 -5.03
C ALA A 52 2.74 -9.28 -6.18
N ALA A 53 2.37 -10.54 -5.98
CA ALA A 53 2.39 -11.57 -7.01
C ALA A 53 1.55 -11.17 -8.26
N SER A 54 0.45 -10.44 -8.05
CA SER A 54 -0.47 -10.00 -9.10
C SER A 54 -0.04 -8.73 -9.84
N TYR A 55 1.11 -8.10 -9.49
CA TYR A 55 1.56 -6.86 -10.14
C TYR A 55 2.39 -7.10 -11.41
N GLY A 56 1.94 -8.00 -12.28
CA GLY A 56 2.62 -8.31 -13.55
C GLY A 56 4.06 -8.77 -13.33
N ASP A 57 5.01 -8.06 -13.94
CA ASP A 57 6.44 -8.37 -13.83
C ASP A 57 7.15 -7.63 -12.68
N ALA A 58 6.43 -6.95 -11.79
CA ALA A 58 7.06 -6.10 -10.77
C ALA A 58 8.10 -6.84 -9.92
N GLU A 59 7.80 -8.07 -9.48
CA GLU A 59 8.73 -8.90 -8.71
C GLU A 59 10.00 -9.25 -9.52
N LEU A 60 9.85 -9.55 -10.81
CA LEU A 60 10.98 -9.81 -11.71
C LEU A 60 11.83 -8.55 -11.94
N ARG A 61 11.21 -7.37 -12.00
CA ARG A 61 11.93 -6.09 -12.15
C ARG A 61 12.70 -5.70 -10.89
N LEU A 62 12.23 -6.12 -9.71
CA LEU A 62 12.92 -5.91 -8.45
C LEU A 62 14.15 -6.83 -8.29
N ALA A 63 14.16 -8.03 -8.86
CA ALA A 63 15.18 -9.04 -8.62
C ALA A 63 16.62 -8.56 -8.83
N PRO A 64 17.01 -7.90 -9.95
CA PRO A 64 18.37 -7.40 -10.13
C PRO A 64 18.78 -6.35 -9.08
N TRP A 65 17.86 -5.49 -8.68
CA TRP A 65 18.11 -4.48 -7.65
C TRP A 65 18.25 -5.11 -6.26
N LEU A 66 17.41 -6.07 -5.93
CA LEU A 66 17.46 -6.80 -4.66
C LEU A 66 18.75 -7.60 -4.48
N ALA A 67 19.36 -8.07 -5.57
CA ALA A 67 20.65 -8.79 -5.50
C ALA A 67 21.77 -7.96 -4.83
N THR A 68 21.63 -6.62 -4.83
CA THR A 68 22.63 -5.72 -4.22
C THR A 68 22.11 -4.90 -3.04
N HIS A 69 20.78 -4.72 -2.92
CA HIS A 69 20.18 -3.81 -1.94
C HIS A 69 19.19 -4.52 -0.97
N ARG A 70 19.10 -5.86 -0.99
CA ARG A 70 18.11 -6.58 -0.14
C ARG A 70 18.22 -6.22 1.34
N SER A 71 19.42 -6.08 1.86
CA SER A 71 19.67 -5.75 3.27
C SER A 71 19.35 -4.30 3.63
N GLU A 72 19.12 -3.43 2.65
CA GLU A 72 18.87 -2.01 2.85
C GLU A 72 17.37 -1.68 2.84
N CYS A 73 16.51 -2.66 2.55
CA CYS A 73 15.07 -2.44 2.44
C CYS A 73 14.24 -3.45 3.21
N PHE A 74 13.11 -2.96 3.71
CA PHE A 74 12.00 -3.79 4.17
C PHE A 74 11.16 -4.17 2.95
N LEU A 75 11.13 -5.46 2.63
CA LEU A 75 10.50 -5.99 1.43
C LEU A 75 9.16 -6.64 1.77
N ALA A 76 8.09 -6.12 1.18
CA ALA A 76 6.75 -6.65 1.33
C ALA A 76 6.22 -7.17 -0.01
N THR A 77 5.53 -8.33 0.01
CA THR A 77 4.73 -8.82 -1.12
C THR A 77 3.34 -9.25 -0.65
N LYS A 78 2.49 -9.69 -1.58
CA LYS A 78 1.10 -10.05 -1.29
C LYS A 78 0.69 -11.30 -2.04
N THR A 79 -0.16 -12.11 -1.41
CA THR A 79 -0.84 -13.23 -2.04
C THR A 79 -2.33 -12.97 -2.21
N GLY A 80 -2.86 -13.26 -3.39
CA GLY A 80 -4.29 -13.24 -3.69
C GLY A 80 -5.03 -14.52 -3.30
N GLU A 81 -4.30 -15.54 -2.92
CA GLU A 81 -4.84 -16.87 -2.63
C GLU A 81 -5.48 -16.95 -1.24
N ARG A 82 -6.53 -17.77 -1.12
CA ARG A 82 -7.29 -17.94 0.14
C ARG A 82 -7.11 -19.31 0.76
N SER A 83 -6.79 -20.34 -0.02
CA SER A 83 -6.45 -21.65 0.53
C SER A 83 -4.98 -21.72 0.95
N GLY A 84 -4.67 -22.47 1.99
CA GLY A 84 -3.29 -22.61 2.50
C GLY A 84 -2.29 -23.10 1.47
N PRO A 85 -2.54 -24.23 0.77
CA PRO A 85 -1.62 -24.73 -0.25
C PRO A 85 -1.35 -23.75 -1.39
N ALA A 86 -2.38 -23.01 -1.86
CA ALA A 86 -2.22 -22.03 -2.93
C ALA A 86 -1.44 -20.80 -2.44
N ALA A 87 -1.76 -20.27 -1.26
CA ALA A 87 -1.06 -19.13 -0.66
C ALA A 87 0.44 -19.44 -0.42
N ARG A 88 0.74 -20.66 0.06
CA ARG A 88 2.11 -21.12 0.23
C ARG A 88 2.86 -21.19 -1.11
N ALA A 89 2.26 -21.80 -2.12
CA ALA A 89 2.86 -21.94 -3.43
C ALA A 89 3.07 -20.55 -4.12
N GLU A 90 2.15 -19.62 -3.92
CA GLU A 90 2.31 -18.25 -4.45
C GLU A 90 3.44 -17.50 -3.75
N LEU A 91 3.57 -17.61 -2.42
CA LEU A 91 4.70 -17.03 -1.68
C LEU A 91 6.04 -17.58 -2.20
N GLU A 92 6.17 -18.90 -2.35
CA GLU A 92 7.39 -19.53 -2.86
C GLU A 92 7.73 -19.04 -4.28
N ARG A 93 6.74 -18.90 -5.16
CA ARG A 93 6.92 -18.31 -6.49
C ARG A 93 7.38 -16.86 -6.40
N SER A 94 6.83 -16.05 -5.48
CA SER A 94 7.25 -14.66 -5.27
C SER A 94 8.70 -14.59 -4.81
N LEU A 95 9.14 -15.42 -3.87
CA LEU A 95 10.53 -15.50 -3.44
C LEU A 95 11.46 -15.85 -4.62
N GLN A 96 11.08 -16.85 -5.42
CA GLN A 96 11.82 -17.25 -6.61
C GLN A 96 11.90 -16.12 -7.65
N ARG A 97 10.80 -15.43 -7.92
CA ARG A 97 10.73 -14.31 -8.89
C ARG A 97 11.62 -13.15 -8.47
N MET A 98 11.66 -12.84 -7.19
CA MET A 98 12.49 -11.78 -6.63
C MET A 98 13.94 -12.21 -6.37
N GLY A 99 14.25 -13.51 -6.42
CA GLY A 99 15.59 -14.03 -6.17
C GLY A 99 16.04 -13.86 -4.71
N VAL A 100 15.11 -13.97 -3.76
CA VAL A 100 15.37 -13.81 -2.33
C VAL A 100 14.95 -15.05 -1.55
N ASP A 101 15.56 -15.29 -0.40
CA ASP A 101 15.26 -16.41 0.50
C ASP A 101 14.08 -16.11 1.44
N HIS A 102 13.81 -14.85 1.72
CA HIS A 102 12.69 -14.42 2.54
C HIS A 102 12.21 -13.00 2.17
N VAL A 103 10.98 -12.68 2.55
CA VAL A 103 10.46 -11.31 2.60
C VAL A 103 10.26 -10.87 4.04
N ASP A 104 10.24 -9.55 4.27
CA ASP A 104 9.95 -9.04 5.61
C ASP A 104 8.45 -9.15 5.92
N LEU A 105 7.59 -8.86 4.95
CA LEU A 105 6.14 -8.86 5.15
C LEU A 105 5.43 -9.58 4.00
N ILE A 106 4.59 -10.56 4.34
CA ILE A 106 3.59 -11.11 3.41
C ILE A 106 2.21 -10.60 3.78
N GLN A 107 1.40 -10.22 2.80
CA GLN A 107 0.08 -9.66 3.04
C GLN A 107 -1.00 -10.44 2.29
N LEU A 108 -2.15 -10.70 2.93
CA LEU A 108 -3.36 -11.15 2.23
C LEU A 108 -3.87 -10.00 1.35
N HIS A 109 -3.87 -10.21 0.04
CA HIS A 109 -4.18 -9.18 -0.95
C HIS A 109 -5.67 -9.01 -1.12
N ASN A 110 -6.17 -7.80 -0.86
CA ASN A 110 -7.57 -7.42 -1.10
C ASN A 110 -8.59 -8.36 -0.44
N LEU A 111 -8.41 -8.64 0.85
CA LEU A 111 -9.31 -9.49 1.62
C LEU A 111 -10.50 -8.68 2.14
N VAL A 112 -11.48 -8.44 1.27
CA VAL A 112 -12.65 -7.58 1.49
C VAL A 112 -13.95 -8.37 1.62
N GLU A 113 -14.08 -9.44 0.84
CA GLU A 113 -15.33 -10.20 0.77
C GLU A 113 -15.44 -11.21 1.93
N PRO A 114 -16.62 -11.30 2.58
CA PRO A 114 -16.80 -12.17 3.74
C PRO A 114 -16.52 -13.66 3.46
N ASP A 115 -16.91 -14.18 2.31
CA ASP A 115 -16.70 -15.57 1.91
C ASP A 115 -15.21 -15.88 1.65
N GLU A 116 -14.48 -14.94 1.06
CA GLU A 116 -13.02 -15.05 0.92
C GLU A 116 -12.34 -15.00 2.28
N TRP A 117 -12.83 -14.13 3.18
CA TRP A 117 -12.34 -14.04 4.54
C TRP A 117 -12.55 -15.36 5.28
N ASP A 118 -13.76 -15.93 5.23
CA ASP A 118 -14.09 -17.20 5.86
C ASP A 118 -13.18 -18.32 5.33
N THR A 119 -12.90 -18.36 4.02
CA THR A 119 -11.97 -19.32 3.41
C THR A 119 -10.53 -19.12 3.91
N ALA A 120 -10.04 -17.87 3.96
CA ALA A 120 -8.66 -17.58 4.38
C ALA A 120 -8.41 -17.91 5.85
N PHE A 121 -9.43 -17.81 6.71
CA PHE A 121 -9.35 -18.07 8.15
C PHE A 121 -9.81 -19.47 8.55
N ALA A 122 -10.34 -20.27 7.63
CA ALA A 122 -10.70 -21.66 7.90
C ALA A 122 -9.46 -22.52 8.21
N PRO A 123 -9.62 -23.68 8.90
CA PRO A 123 -8.54 -24.66 9.02
C PRO A 123 -7.97 -25.03 7.65
N GLY A 124 -6.65 -24.98 7.49
CA GLY A 124 -5.97 -25.15 6.21
C GLY A 124 -6.07 -23.95 5.26
N GLY A 125 -6.56 -22.82 5.73
CA GLY A 125 -6.64 -21.56 4.99
C GLY A 125 -5.32 -20.81 4.90
N ALA A 126 -5.35 -19.69 4.17
CA ALA A 126 -4.14 -18.91 3.90
C ALA A 126 -3.47 -18.37 5.17
N VAL A 127 -4.26 -17.96 6.18
CA VAL A 127 -3.71 -17.42 7.44
C VAL A 127 -2.85 -18.44 8.15
N GLU A 128 -3.31 -19.70 8.25
CA GLU A 128 -2.55 -20.81 8.87
C GLU A 128 -1.26 -21.10 8.10
N ALA A 129 -1.34 -21.16 6.76
CA ALA A 129 -0.17 -21.41 5.91
C ALA A 129 0.88 -20.28 5.99
N LEU A 130 0.46 -19.02 6.06
CA LEU A 130 1.37 -17.89 6.21
C LEU A 130 1.97 -17.83 7.63
N ALA A 131 1.24 -18.24 8.66
CA ALA A 131 1.79 -18.39 10.01
C ALA A 131 2.88 -19.47 10.05
N ALA A 132 2.65 -20.61 9.40
CA ALA A 132 3.67 -21.65 9.24
C ALA A 132 4.90 -21.16 8.46
N ALA A 133 4.70 -20.42 7.36
CA ALA A 133 5.79 -19.83 6.59
C ALA A 133 6.62 -18.83 7.41
N ARG A 134 6.01 -18.11 8.35
CA ARG A 134 6.71 -17.24 9.30
C ARG A 134 7.57 -18.08 10.26
N ASP A 135 7.02 -19.13 10.81
CA ASP A 135 7.75 -20.01 11.75
C ASP A 135 8.93 -20.72 11.06
N GLU A 136 8.84 -20.95 9.74
CA GLU A 136 9.93 -21.46 8.89
C GLU A 136 10.95 -20.38 8.47
N GLY A 137 10.69 -19.11 8.72
CA GLY A 137 11.59 -18.00 8.40
C GLY A 137 11.49 -17.48 6.95
N LEU A 138 10.50 -17.93 6.16
CA LEU A 138 10.28 -17.42 4.81
C LEU A 138 9.67 -16.01 4.80
N VAL A 139 8.99 -15.65 5.88
CA VAL A 139 8.47 -14.30 6.12
C VAL A 139 8.71 -13.92 7.58
N ARG A 140 8.83 -12.64 7.89
CA ARG A 140 9.00 -12.17 9.27
C ARG A 140 7.68 -11.71 9.88
N PHE A 141 6.84 -11.05 9.08
CA PHE A 141 5.60 -10.41 9.50
C PHE A 141 4.48 -10.75 8.52
N ILE A 142 3.23 -10.66 9.03
CA ILE A 142 2.02 -10.95 8.26
C ILE A 142 1.09 -9.77 8.32
N GLY A 143 0.58 -9.32 7.16
CA GLY A 143 -0.36 -8.21 7.03
C GLY A 143 -1.61 -8.57 6.25
N VAL A 144 -2.54 -7.63 6.22
CA VAL A 144 -3.76 -7.73 5.42
C VAL A 144 -4.04 -6.42 4.68
N THR A 145 -4.51 -6.51 3.44
CA THR A 145 -4.77 -5.35 2.59
C THR A 145 -6.16 -5.39 1.99
N GLY A 146 -6.64 -4.25 1.58
CA GLY A 146 -7.88 -4.20 0.81
C GLY A 146 -8.23 -2.82 0.29
N HIS A 147 -9.33 -2.81 -0.44
CA HIS A 147 -9.91 -1.66 -1.09
C HIS A 147 -11.38 -1.49 -0.66
N GLY A 148 -12.00 -0.40 -1.13
CA GLY A 148 -13.42 -0.15 -0.92
C GLY A 148 -13.77 0.46 0.43
N LEU A 149 -15.05 0.79 0.60
CA LEU A 149 -15.52 1.49 1.80
C LEU A 149 -15.74 0.55 3.01
N ARG A 150 -15.86 -0.77 2.79
CA ARG A 150 -16.04 -1.77 3.85
C ARG A 150 -14.72 -2.19 4.51
N ILE A 151 -13.58 -1.80 3.92
CA ILE A 151 -12.29 -2.41 4.27
C ILE A 151 -11.87 -2.13 5.72
N ALA A 152 -12.14 -0.95 6.27
CA ALA A 152 -11.76 -0.63 7.63
C ALA A 152 -12.48 -1.54 8.65
N ALA A 153 -13.78 -1.83 8.44
CA ALA A 153 -14.54 -2.78 9.24
C ALA A 153 -14.01 -4.21 9.07
N MET A 154 -13.68 -4.62 7.83
CA MET A 154 -13.10 -5.94 7.57
C MET A 154 -11.71 -6.11 8.19
N HIS A 155 -10.88 -5.06 8.20
CA HIS A 155 -9.60 -5.09 8.91
C HIS A 155 -9.79 -5.20 10.43
N SER A 156 -10.78 -4.52 11.00
CA SER A 156 -11.13 -4.68 12.43
C SER A 156 -11.53 -6.11 12.75
N ARG A 157 -12.33 -6.76 11.89
CA ARG A 157 -12.66 -8.19 11.99
C ARG A 157 -11.40 -9.06 11.92
N SER A 158 -10.51 -8.77 11.00
CA SER A 158 -9.26 -9.53 10.80
C SER A 158 -8.33 -9.41 12.02
N LEU A 159 -8.15 -8.20 12.56
CA LEU A 159 -7.33 -7.96 13.75
C LEU A 159 -7.89 -8.60 15.02
N ALA A 160 -9.21 -8.78 15.10
CA ALA A 160 -9.84 -9.53 16.21
C ALA A 160 -9.58 -11.05 16.12
N ALA A 161 -9.34 -11.59 14.91
CA ALA A 161 -9.17 -13.01 14.67
C ALA A 161 -7.69 -13.45 14.60
N PHE A 162 -6.77 -12.57 14.18
CA PHE A 162 -5.36 -12.90 14.03
C PHE A 162 -4.49 -11.65 14.31
N PRO A 163 -3.31 -11.79 14.98
CA PRO A 163 -2.44 -10.67 15.34
C PRO A 163 -1.59 -10.19 14.13
N PHE A 164 -2.22 -9.63 13.12
CA PHE A 164 -1.52 -9.04 11.98
C PHE A 164 -0.58 -7.91 12.42
N ASP A 165 0.52 -7.75 11.69
CA ASP A 165 1.55 -6.72 11.94
C ASP A 165 1.29 -5.44 11.15
N SER A 166 0.51 -5.53 10.05
CA SER A 166 0.11 -4.37 9.27
C SER A 166 -1.26 -4.52 8.63
N VAL A 167 -1.90 -3.37 8.40
CA VAL A 167 -3.09 -3.24 7.55
C VAL A 167 -2.82 -2.22 6.44
N LEU A 168 -3.50 -2.37 5.28
CA LEU A 168 -3.41 -1.41 4.19
C LEU A 168 -4.81 -1.10 3.66
N LEU A 169 -5.14 0.20 3.55
CA LEU A 169 -6.45 0.66 3.12
C LEU A 169 -6.37 1.98 2.33
N PRO A 170 -7.39 2.34 1.54
CA PRO A 170 -7.50 3.65 0.92
C PRO A 170 -7.60 4.76 1.98
N TYR A 171 -6.90 5.88 1.76
CA TYR A 171 -6.94 7.02 2.67
C TYR A 171 -6.65 8.31 1.90
N SER A 172 -7.65 9.14 1.73
CA SER A 172 -7.55 10.46 1.08
C SER A 172 -8.62 11.39 1.63
N HIS A 173 -8.44 12.71 1.45
CA HIS A 173 -9.37 13.70 1.99
C HIS A 173 -10.80 13.40 1.55
N VAL A 174 -11.05 13.21 0.25
CA VAL A 174 -12.38 12.96 -0.30
C VAL A 174 -13.06 11.69 0.26
N LEU A 175 -12.30 10.61 0.52
CA LEU A 175 -12.86 9.40 1.14
C LEU A 175 -13.21 9.62 2.61
N MET A 176 -12.40 10.39 3.31
CA MET A 176 -12.64 10.74 4.72
C MET A 176 -13.79 11.74 4.91
N GLN A 177 -14.38 12.31 3.85
CA GLN A 177 -15.65 13.05 3.93
C GLN A 177 -16.87 12.10 4.02
N ILE A 178 -16.72 10.81 3.71
CA ILE A 178 -17.79 9.83 3.85
C ILE A 178 -17.89 9.43 5.33
N ALA A 179 -18.96 9.86 6.00
CA ALA A 179 -19.09 9.81 7.46
C ALA A 179 -18.89 8.40 8.04
N GLN A 180 -19.49 7.36 7.43
CA GLN A 180 -19.35 5.99 7.91
C GLN A 180 -17.92 5.48 7.72
N TYR A 181 -17.32 5.73 6.54
CA TYR A 181 -15.94 5.33 6.28
C TYR A 181 -14.96 5.99 7.25
N ARG A 182 -15.13 7.27 7.52
CA ARG A 182 -14.33 8.00 8.53
C ARG A 182 -14.44 7.34 9.90
N ALA A 183 -15.65 7.05 10.35
CA ALA A 183 -15.86 6.44 11.67
C ALA A 183 -15.17 5.06 11.79
N ASP A 184 -15.29 4.25 10.73
CA ASP A 184 -14.66 2.91 10.69
C ASP A 184 -13.13 3.02 10.65
N VAL A 185 -12.58 3.96 9.86
CA VAL A 185 -11.14 4.20 9.79
C VAL A 185 -10.60 4.72 11.13
N ASP A 186 -11.26 5.69 11.76
CA ASP A 186 -10.83 6.23 13.06
C ASP A 186 -10.81 5.15 14.14
N SER A 187 -11.82 4.27 14.16
CA SER A 187 -11.87 3.11 15.04
C SER A 187 -10.73 2.11 14.77
N LEU A 188 -10.46 1.82 13.49
CA LEU A 188 -9.37 0.95 13.07
C LEU A 188 -8.00 1.54 13.48
N LEU A 189 -7.78 2.84 13.25
CA LEU A 189 -6.54 3.52 13.62
C LEU A 189 -6.28 3.47 15.14
N ALA A 190 -7.34 3.63 15.96
CA ALA A 190 -7.24 3.50 17.40
C ALA A 190 -6.84 2.07 17.82
N THR A 191 -7.45 1.05 17.19
CA THR A 191 -7.12 -0.36 17.42
C THR A 191 -5.68 -0.66 17.01
N CYS A 192 -5.26 -0.20 15.84
CA CYS A 192 -3.89 -0.39 15.35
C CYS A 192 -2.86 0.25 16.28
N ALA A 193 -3.12 1.48 16.75
CA ALA A 193 -2.24 2.17 17.71
C ALA A 193 -2.12 1.38 19.02
N ALA A 194 -3.23 0.87 19.57
CA ALA A 194 -3.23 0.09 20.80
C ALA A 194 -2.48 -1.26 20.69
N GLN A 195 -2.50 -1.87 19.49
CA GLN A 195 -1.90 -3.19 19.23
C GLN A 195 -0.49 -3.10 18.60
N GLY A 196 -0.01 -1.90 18.28
CA GLY A 196 1.26 -1.70 17.58
C GLY A 196 1.24 -2.21 16.13
N VAL A 197 0.10 -2.15 15.46
CA VAL A 197 -0.09 -2.55 14.05
C VAL A 197 0.23 -1.37 13.14
N ALA A 198 1.06 -1.58 12.12
CA ALA A 198 1.38 -0.53 11.15
C ALA A 198 0.20 -0.30 10.19
N VAL A 199 -0.07 0.96 9.85
CA VAL A 199 -1.13 1.32 8.90
C VAL A 199 -0.54 1.90 7.63
N GLN A 200 -0.67 1.19 6.53
CA GLN A 200 -0.30 1.65 5.20
C GLN A 200 -1.52 2.24 4.50
N THR A 201 -1.32 3.30 3.75
CA THR A 201 -2.41 3.94 3.02
C THR A 201 -2.12 4.03 1.53
N ILE A 202 -3.16 3.90 0.73
CA ILE A 202 -3.12 3.99 -0.74
C ILE A 202 -4.12 5.02 -1.24
N LYS A 203 -4.01 5.37 -2.51
CA LYS A 203 -4.97 6.24 -3.23
C LYS A 203 -4.92 7.72 -2.80
N SER A 204 -3.84 8.17 -2.16
CA SER A 204 -3.67 9.56 -1.71
C SER A 204 -3.91 10.60 -2.79
N ILE A 205 -3.40 10.35 -4.01
CA ILE A 205 -3.54 11.24 -5.17
C ILE A 205 -4.59 10.73 -6.18
N ALA A 206 -5.56 9.92 -5.75
CA ALA A 206 -6.64 9.49 -6.62
C ALA A 206 -7.57 10.66 -6.91
N ARG A 207 -7.72 11.00 -8.19
CA ARG A 207 -8.64 12.03 -8.65
C ARG A 207 -10.05 11.47 -8.81
N ARG A 208 -10.19 10.38 -9.56
CA ARG A 208 -11.47 9.72 -9.88
C ARG A 208 -11.23 8.41 -10.61
N ARG A 209 -12.28 7.68 -10.93
CA ARG A 209 -12.21 6.54 -11.86
C ARG A 209 -11.91 7.01 -13.27
N TRP A 210 -11.18 6.19 -14.01
CA TRP A 210 -10.98 6.42 -15.42
C TRP A 210 -12.32 6.43 -16.17
N ALA A 211 -12.45 7.35 -17.12
CA ALA A 211 -13.54 7.28 -18.08
C ALA A 211 -13.44 5.96 -18.88
N PRO A 212 -14.58 5.36 -19.28
CA PRO A 212 -14.58 4.08 -20.01
C PRO A 212 -13.73 4.09 -21.29
N ASP A 213 -13.67 5.22 -21.96
CA ASP A 213 -12.97 5.48 -23.23
C ASP A 213 -11.53 5.99 -23.06
N ALA A 214 -11.01 6.02 -21.85
CA ALA A 214 -9.64 6.46 -21.59
C ALA A 214 -8.62 5.59 -22.34
N ALA A 215 -7.88 6.22 -23.26
CA ALA A 215 -7.02 5.52 -24.22
C ALA A 215 -5.77 4.88 -23.57
N ARG A 216 -5.27 5.41 -22.47
CA ARG A 216 -4.03 4.95 -21.84
C ARG A 216 -4.09 5.11 -20.32
N ARG A 217 -3.88 4.01 -19.60
CA ARG A 217 -3.97 3.96 -18.14
C ARG A 217 -2.65 3.48 -17.58
N PHE A 218 -2.05 4.26 -16.67
CA PHE A 218 -0.80 3.91 -15.96
C PHE A 218 -1.05 3.56 -14.49
N SER A 219 -2.30 3.71 -14.05
CA SER A 219 -2.77 3.35 -12.72
C SER A 219 -4.23 2.88 -12.81
N TRP A 220 -4.73 2.25 -11.76
CA TRP A 220 -6.13 1.77 -11.68
C TRP A 220 -7.17 2.89 -11.59
N TYR A 221 -6.73 4.12 -11.33
CA TYR A 221 -7.56 5.33 -11.23
C TYR A 221 -6.90 6.47 -11.97
N GLU A 222 -7.66 7.48 -12.35
CA GLU A 222 -7.13 8.74 -12.87
C GLU A 222 -6.49 9.53 -11.71
N PRO A 223 -5.17 9.78 -11.74
CA PRO A 223 -4.51 10.49 -10.66
C PRO A 223 -4.64 12.00 -10.78
N LEU A 224 -4.46 12.72 -9.68
CA LEU A 224 -4.06 14.12 -9.70
C LEU A 224 -2.71 14.26 -10.40
N THR A 225 -2.56 15.28 -11.24
CA THR A 225 -1.32 15.58 -11.98
C THR A 225 -0.85 17.02 -11.78
N ASP A 226 -1.70 17.87 -11.23
CA ASP A 226 -1.33 19.22 -10.84
C ASP A 226 -0.34 19.17 -9.67
N PRO A 227 0.83 19.84 -9.76
CA PRO A 227 1.88 19.72 -8.75
C PRO A 227 1.44 20.15 -7.36
N ASP A 228 0.70 21.26 -7.25
CA ASP A 228 0.29 21.81 -5.96
C ASP A 228 -0.77 20.91 -5.31
N ALA A 229 -1.75 20.45 -6.08
CA ALA A 229 -2.77 19.52 -5.60
C ALA A 229 -2.16 18.17 -5.16
N VAL A 230 -1.13 17.68 -5.85
CA VAL A 230 -0.39 16.47 -5.44
C VAL A 230 0.36 16.71 -4.13
N VAL A 231 1.03 17.86 -3.98
CA VAL A 231 1.72 18.23 -2.73
C VAL A 231 0.72 18.29 -1.58
N HIS A 232 -0.41 18.95 -1.74
CA HIS A 232 -1.44 19.05 -0.70
C HIS A 232 -1.98 17.65 -0.34
N ALA A 233 -2.29 16.79 -1.32
CA ALA A 233 -2.78 15.44 -1.07
C ALA A 233 -1.77 14.57 -0.32
N VAL A 234 -0.48 14.64 -0.66
CA VAL A 234 0.61 13.92 0.03
C VAL A 234 0.78 14.45 1.45
N HIS A 235 0.84 15.77 1.64
CA HIS A 235 0.98 16.40 2.95
C HIS A 235 -0.21 16.12 3.85
N TRP A 236 -1.43 16.10 3.30
CA TRP A 236 -2.63 15.77 4.07
C TRP A 236 -2.55 14.36 4.67
N VAL A 237 -2.10 13.37 3.90
CA VAL A 237 -1.89 12.00 4.41
C VAL A 237 -0.77 11.96 5.42
N LEU A 238 0.39 12.57 5.12
CA LEU A 238 1.56 12.53 5.99
C LEU A 238 1.35 13.33 7.30
N ALA A 239 0.41 14.24 7.36
CA ALA A 239 0.06 14.95 8.59
C ALA A 239 -0.60 14.05 9.64
N ASP A 240 -1.15 12.89 9.25
CA ASP A 240 -1.53 11.85 10.19
C ASP A 240 -0.31 11.01 10.57
N GLY A 241 0.24 11.26 11.76
CA GLY A 241 1.42 10.55 12.27
C GLY A 241 1.24 9.06 12.53
N ARG A 242 0.05 8.50 12.28
CA ARG A 242 -0.27 7.09 12.50
C ARG A 242 -0.14 6.24 11.23
N VAL A 243 0.01 6.87 10.05
CA VAL A 243 -0.07 6.18 8.77
C VAL A 243 1.18 6.36 7.91
N PHE A 244 1.40 5.42 7.00
CA PHE A 244 2.39 5.46 5.92
C PHE A 244 1.68 5.66 4.58
N LEU A 245 2.30 6.38 3.67
CA LEU A 245 1.80 6.64 2.32
C LEU A 245 2.48 5.68 1.33
N ASN A 246 1.72 4.76 0.72
CA ASN A 246 2.21 3.99 -0.42
C ASN A 246 2.07 4.82 -1.70
N THR A 247 3.13 4.89 -2.50
CA THR A 247 3.18 5.70 -3.72
C THR A 247 2.24 5.16 -4.80
N THR A 248 1.91 6.03 -5.76
CA THR A 248 1.06 5.66 -6.91
C THR A 248 1.75 4.64 -7.83
N SER A 249 0.96 3.84 -8.55
CA SER A 249 1.43 2.97 -9.63
C SER A 249 1.81 3.72 -10.91
N ASP A 250 1.48 5.01 -11.04
CA ASP A 250 1.96 5.84 -12.14
C ASP A 250 3.37 6.38 -11.84
N ALA A 251 4.37 5.68 -12.34
CA ALA A 251 5.77 6.05 -12.11
C ALA A 251 6.17 7.44 -12.63
N ARG A 252 5.39 8.04 -13.50
CA ARG A 252 5.65 9.41 -14.00
C ARG A 252 5.44 10.44 -12.90
N LEU A 253 4.57 10.15 -11.94
CA LEU A 253 4.27 10.99 -10.78
C LEU A 253 5.16 10.68 -9.57
N LEU A 254 5.92 9.57 -9.60
CA LEU A 254 6.75 9.17 -8.47
C LEU A 254 7.74 10.26 -8.03
N PRO A 255 8.48 10.95 -8.93
CA PRO A 255 9.38 12.02 -8.50
C PRO A 255 8.67 13.14 -7.74
N LEU A 256 7.48 13.53 -8.19
CA LEU A 256 6.67 14.56 -7.55
C LEU A 256 6.18 14.12 -6.16
N VAL A 257 5.64 12.90 -6.06
CA VAL A 257 5.18 12.34 -4.78
C VAL A 257 6.32 12.19 -3.77
N LEU A 258 7.49 11.71 -4.21
CA LEU A 258 8.65 11.57 -3.33
C LEU A 258 9.24 12.92 -2.91
N GLN A 259 9.26 13.91 -3.81
CA GLN A 259 9.68 15.26 -3.46
C GLN A 259 8.71 15.89 -2.45
N ALA A 260 7.40 15.80 -2.68
CA ALA A 260 6.39 16.28 -1.73
C ALA A 260 6.55 15.61 -0.35
N ALA A 261 6.78 14.28 -0.33
CA ALA A 261 7.00 13.57 0.93
C ALA A 261 8.30 13.97 1.64
N ALA A 262 9.37 14.29 0.88
CA ALA A 262 10.65 14.73 1.43
C ALA A 262 10.62 16.17 1.93
N ASP A 263 9.77 17.01 1.37
CA ASP A 263 9.60 18.43 1.73
C ASP A 263 8.50 18.63 2.79
N PHE A 264 7.85 17.56 3.25
CA PHE A 264 6.81 17.65 4.29
C PHE A 264 7.41 18.16 5.61
N ASP A 265 6.92 19.31 6.06
CA ASP A 265 7.39 20.03 7.26
C ASP A 265 6.55 19.78 8.54
N GLY A 266 5.56 18.87 8.46
CA GLY A 266 4.62 18.61 9.55
C GLY A 266 3.31 19.40 9.45
N THR A 267 3.18 20.33 8.49
CA THR A 267 2.00 21.16 8.34
C THR A 267 0.91 20.43 7.54
N ARG A 268 -0.27 20.29 8.15
CA ARG A 268 -1.45 19.75 7.47
C ARG A 268 -2.10 20.84 6.61
N PRO A 269 -2.37 20.60 5.33
CA PRO A 269 -3.19 21.49 4.52
C PRO A 269 -4.58 21.69 5.16
N ALA A 270 -5.08 22.92 5.12
CA ALA A 270 -6.42 23.23 5.63
C ALA A 270 -7.50 22.50 4.80
N ASP A 271 -8.58 22.06 5.45
CA ASP A 271 -9.69 21.40 4.75
C ASP A 271 -10.25 22.29 3.62
N ALA A 272 -10.33 23.62 3.82
CA ALA A 272 -10.74 24.54 2.77
C ALA A 272 -9.81 24.52 1.53
N GLN A 273 -8.51 24.27 1.70
CA GLN A 273 -7.59 24.11 0.58
C GLN A 273 -7.83 22.79 -0.14
N MET A 274 -8.05 21.71 0.62
CA MET A 274 -8.37 20.41 0.05
C MET A 274 -9.69 20.44 -0.74
N ASP A 275 -10.71 21.08 -0.19
CA ASP A 275 -12.01 21.28 -0.87
C ASP A 275 -11.86 22.10 -2.17
N ALA A 276 -11.02 23.14 -2.16
CA ALA A 276 -10.73 23.93 -3.35
C ALA A 276 -10.03 23.11 -4.44
N ASP A 277 -9.04 22.28 -4.08
CA ASP A 277 -8.35 21.41 -5.01
C ASP A 277 -9.30 20.33 -5.57
N GLU A 278 -10.16 19.75 -4.71
CA GLU A 278 -11.15 18.77 -5.14
C GLU A 278 -12.14 19.36 -6.15
N LEU A 279 -12.59 20.58 -5.93
CA LEU A 279 -13.47 21.27 -6.86
C LEU A 279 -12.75 21.61 -8.17
N ALA A 280 -11.56 22.20 -8.09
CA ALA A 280 -10.79 22.66 -9.26
C ALA A 280 -10.41 21.51 -10.19
N HIS A 281 -10.04 20.37 -9.62
CA HIS A 281 -9.59 19.19 -10.38
C HIS A 281 -10.68 18.13 -10.58
N GLY A 282 -11.89 18.33 -10.05
CA GLY A 282 -13.00 17.39 -10.18
C GLY A 282 -12.71 16.05 -9.51
N VAL A 283 -12.14 16.09 -8.31
CA VAL A 283 -11.90 14.91 -7.49
C VAL A 283 -13.22 14.27 -7.07
N ARG A 284 -13.29 12.95 -7.13
CA ARG A 284 -14.46 12.17 -6.72
C ARG A 284 -14.02 10.91 -6.00
N PRO A 285 -14.79 10.40 -5.04
CA PRO A 285 -14.55 9.09 -4.47
C PRO A 285 -14.46 8.02 -5.56
N ILE A 286 -13.45 7.16 -5.47
CA ILE A 286 -13.28 6.04 -6.40
C ILE A 286 -14.01 4.78 -5.97
N PHE A 287 -14.56 4.78 -4.75
CA PHE A 287 -15.43 3.76 -4.19
C PHE A 287 -16.77 4.39 -3.81
N ASP A 288 -17.86 3.68 -4.05
CA ASP A 288 -19.22 4.18 -3.87
C ASP A 288 -20.06 3.35 -2.88
N GLY A 289 -19.46 2.29 -2.30
CA GLY A 289 -20.14 1.36 -1.41
C GLY A 289 -21.02 0.33 -2.12
N GLY A 290 -21.04 0.33 -3.46
CA GLY A 290 -21.82 -0.57 -4.30
C GLY A 290 -20.99 -1.68 -4.96
N GLU A 291 -21.20 -1.91 -6.26
CA GLU A 291 -20.51 -2.94 -7.03
C GLU A 291 -19.01 -2.72 -7.19
N LEU A 292 -18.55 -1.51 -6.94
CA LEU A 292 -17.19 -1.06 -7.24
C LEU A 292 -16.29 -1.02 -6.00
N GLU A 293 -16.45 -1.96 -5.10
CA GLU A 293 -15.55 -2.17 -3.95
C GLU A 293 -14.21 -2.82 -4.36
N ARG A 294 -14.13 -3.40 -5.57
CA ARG A 294 -12.90 -3.96 -6.16
C ARG A 294 -12.40 -3.08 -7.31
N ILE A 295 -11.09 -2.86 -7.37
CA ILE A 295 -10.38 -2.27 -8.50
C ILE A 295 -9.30 -3.26 -8.94
#